data_651f765dc3021984a71dc2a457287e34
#
_entry.id   651f765dc3021984a71dc2a457287e34
#
_cell.length_a   1.000
_cell.length_b   1.000
_cell.length_c   1.000
_cell.angle_alpha   90.00
_cell.angle_beta   90.00
_cell.angle_gamma   90.00
#
_symmetry.space_group_name_H-M   'P 1'
#
loop_
_entity.id
_entity.type
_entity.pdbx_description
1 polymer ?
#
loop_
_entity_poly.entity_id
_entity_poly.type
_entity_poly.pdbx_seq_one_letter_code
_entity_poly.pdbx_strand_id
1 'polypeptide(L)'
;MSSARDPLRPLIPPPQDIAALQLEWVEFRSRREGMIHAMSGGLWLHRHLWLGKRLAHLVSSDRERLLAWGRRVGMPETRLQDHPLKDPRDGIRRPAWHWDLGGPYLPLPR
;
A
#
# COMPACT_ATOMS: atom_id res chain seq x y z
N MET A 1 17.97 -22.99 -6.89
CA MET A 1 17.45 -22.50 -6.56
C MET A 1 16.87 -22.47 -6.16
N SER A 2 16.90 -22.69 -6.08
CA SER A 2 16.26 -22.46 -5.68
C SER A 2 15.62 -22.26 -5.25
N SER A 3 15.77 -22.25 -5.07
CA SER A 3 15.23 -21.98 -4.62
C SER A 3 14.60 -21.42 -4.28
N ALA A 4 15.20 -21.64 -5.08
CA ALA A 4 14.65 -20.49 -4.77
C ALA A 4 13.51 -20.46 -3.93
N ARG A 5 12.92 -21.46 -3.88
CA ARG A 5 11.78 -21.42 -3.12
C ARG A 5 11.90 -22.25 -1.95
N ASP A 6 12.63 -21.75 -1.05
CA ASP A 6 12.58 -22.22 0.32
C ASP A 6 11.20 -21.84 0.87
N PRO A 7 10.31 -22.81 1.13
CA PRO A 7 8.99 -22.49 1.67
C PRO A 7 9.04 -21.91 3.06
N LEU A 8 10.16 -22.05 3.76
CA LEU A 8 10.33 -21.47 5.09
C LEU A 8 10.86 -20.03 5.01
N ARG A 9 11.24 -19.61 3.83
CA ARG A 9 11.74 -18.25 3.66
C ARG A 9 10.60 -17.26 3.84
N PRO A 10 10.74 -16.28 4.73
CA PRO A 10 9.69 -15.30 4.91
C PRO A 10 9.52 -14.46 3.64
N LEU A 11 8.29 -14.13 3.31
CA LEU A 11 7.98 -13.23 2.22
C LEU A 11 8.24 -11.78 2.59
N ILE A 12 8.61 -11.54 3.83
CA ILE A 12 8.85 -10.21 4.35
C ILE A 12 10.21 -9.72 3.86
N PRO A 13 10.26 -8.60 3.13
CA PRO A 13 11.54 -8.08 2.65
C PRO A 13 12.35 -7.49 3.80
N PRO A 14 13.65 -7.31 3.61
CA PRO A 14 14.46 -6.59 4.58
C PRO A 14 13.92 -5.18 4.79
N PRO A 15 14.04 -4.62 5.99
CA PRO A 15 13.52 -3.28 6.28
C PRO A 15 14.04 -2.19 5.33
N GLN A 16 15.27 -2.33 4.86
CA GLN A 16 15.82 -1.33 3.95
C GLN A 16 15.10 -1.31 2.61
N ASP A 17 14.53 -2.43 2.17
CA ASP A 17 13.79 -2.45 0.92
C ASP A 17 12.54 -1.59 1.03
N ILE A 18 11.86 -1.68 2.16
CA ILE A 18 10.68 -0.85 2.40
C ILE A 18 11.08 0.63 2.50
N ALA A 19 12.17 0.92 3.20
CA ALA A 19 12.65 2.29 3.32
C ALA A 19 13.00 2.88 1.97
N ALA A 20 13.59 2.08 1.09
CA ALA A 20 13.95 2.54 -0.25
C ALA A 20 12.71 2.88 -1.10
N LEU A 21 11.57 2.30 -0.76
CA LEU A 21 10.33 2.54 -1.49
C LEU A 21 9.52 3.71 -0.93
N GLN A 22 9.98 4.36 0.12
CA GLN A 22 9.25 5.47 0.74
C GLN A 22 8.97 6.62 -0.23
N LEU A 23 9.81 6.79 -1.22
CA LEU A 23 9.63 7.85 -2.20
C LEU A 23 8.44 7.59 -3.14
N GLU A 24 7.93 6.37 -3.15
CA GLU A 24 6.83 5.99 -4.04
C GLU A 24 5.46 6.21 -3.45
N TRP A 25 5.38 6.48 -2.16
CA TRP A 25 4.10 6.75 -1.51
C TRP A 25 4.12 8.10 -0.83
N VAL A 26 2.92 8.66 -0.64
CA VAL A 26 2.76 9.98 -0.04
C VAL A 26 1.72 9.90 1.06
N GLU A 27 1.98 10.59 2.16
CA GLU A 27 1.01 10.80 3.22
C GLU A 27 0.44 12.21 3.12
N PHE A 28 -0.79 12.38 3.57
CA PHE A 28 -1.45 13.67 3.60
C PHE A 28 -2.10 13.88 4.95
N ARG A 29 -2.18 15.12 5.41
CA ARG A 29 -2.90 15.44 6.63
C ARG A 29 -4.39 15.28 6.45
N SER A 30 -4.88 15.66 5.31
CA SER A 30 -6.29 15.62 4.98
C SER A 30 -6.63 14.33 4.25
N ARG A 31 -7.69 13.65 4.71
CA ARG A 31 -8.19 12.46 4.02
C ARG A 31 -8.59 12.79 2.58
N ARG A 32 -9.17 13.98 2.37
CA ARG A 32 -9.59 14.42 1.06
C ARG A 32 -8.41 14.52 0.09
N GLU A 33 -7.30 15.11 0.54
CA GLU A 33 -6.11 15.23 -0.31
C GLU A 33 -5.52 13.86 -0.65
N GLY A 34 -5.46 12.97 0.34
CA GLY A 34 -5.00 11.60 0.11
C GLY A 34 -5.87 10.87 -0.88
N MET A 35 -7.18 11.02 -0.74
CA MET A 35 -8.14 10.38 -1.64
C MET A 35 -7.97 10.90 -3.07
N ILE A 36 -7.78 12.21 -3.25
CA ILE A 36 -7.54 12.79 -4.57
C ILE A 36 -6.26 12.24 -5.18
N HIS A 37 -5.21 12.14 -4.38
CA HIS A 37 -3.93 11.58 -4.82
C HIS A 37 -4.11 10.13 -5.29
N ALA A 38 -4.79 9.32 -4.49
CA ALA A 38 -5.03 7.92 -4.82
C ALA A 38 -5.88 7.79 -6.09
N MET A 39 -6.94 8.58 -6.20
CA MET A 39 -7.83 8.51 -7.37
C MET A 39 -7.20 9.11 -8.62
N SER A 40 -6.08 9.81 -8.46
CA SER A 40 -5.27 10.29 -9.58
C SER A 40 -4.17 9.28 -9.98
N GLY A 41 -4.13 8.11 -9.36
CA GLY A 41 -3.17 7.06 -9.66
C GLY A 41 -1.92 7.05 -8.79
N GLY A 42 -1.83 7.95 -7.81
CA GLY A 42 -0.72 7.94 -6.87
C GLY A 42 -0.90 6.89 -5.79
N LEU A 43 0.17 6.63 -5.05
CA LEU A 43 0.11 5.74 -3.89
C LEU A 43 -0.08 6.59 -2.64
N TRP A 44 -1.23 6.44 -2.00
CA TRP A 44 -1.56 7.17 -0.78
C TRP A 44 -1.41 6.26 0.42
N LEU A 45 -0.49 6.59 1.33
CA LEU A 45 -0.31 5.84 2.56
C LEU A 45 -1.17 6.48 3.66
N HIS A 46 -2.17 5.74 4.11
CA HIS A 46 -3.10 6.18 5.15
C HIS A 46 -2.87 5.34 6.40
N ARG A 47 -2.23 5.93 7.41
CA ARG A 47 -1.96 5.26 8.68
C ARG A 47 -3.16 5.33 9.59
N HIS A 48 -3.38 4.29 10.37
CA HIS A 48 -4.46 4.25 11.35
C HIS A 48 -4.11 3.30 12.50
N LEU A 49 -4.88 3.39 13.55
CA LEU A 49 -4.80 2.45 14.68
C LEU A 49 -6.01 1.54 14.65
N TRP A 50 -5.79 0.27 14.90
CA TRP A 50 -6.84 -0.71 15.03
C TRP A 50 -6.53 -1.62 16.20
N LEU A 51 -7.38 -1.59 17.22
CA LEU A 51 -7.17 -2.35 18.46
C LEU A 51 -5.77 -2.11 19.04
N GLY A 52 -5.31 -0.86 19.01
CA GLY A 52 -4.00 -0.47 19.53
C GLY A 52 -2.83 -0.80 18.63
N LYS A 53 -3.07 -1.42 17.47
CA LYS A 53 -2.01 -1.76 16.53
C LYS A 53 -1.87 -0.68 15.47
N ARG A 54 -0.63 -0.37 15.15
CA ARG A 54 -0.31 0.57 14.06
C ARG A 54 -0.41 -0.16 12.74
N LEU A 55 -1.29 0.33 11.89
CA LEU A 55 -1.53 -0.24 10.56
C LEU A 55 -1.57 0.89 9.55
N ALA A 56 -1.55 0.53 8.27
CA ALA A 56 -1.75 1.48 7.21
C ALA A 56 -2.43 0.81 6.03
N HIS A 57 -3.12 1.63 5.23
CA HIS A 57 -3.58 1.21 3.91
C HIS A 57 -2.73 1.95 2.87
N LEU A 58 -2.23 1.23 1.88
CA LEU A 58 -1.62 1.83 0.72
C LEU A 58 -2.64 1.77 -0.41
N VAL A 59 -3.17 2.91 -0.79
CA VAL A 59 -4.37 3.03 -1.63
C VAL A 59 -4.03 3.66 -2.96
N SER A 60 -4.63 3.15 -4.04
CA SER A 60 -4.50 3.77 -5.35
C SER A 60 -5.60 3.29 -6.29
N SER A 61 -5.94 4.11 -7.26
CA SER A 61 -6.75 3.70 -8.40
C SER A 61 -5.89 3.05 -9.49
N ASP A 62 -4.58 3.06 -9.35
CA ASP A 62 -3.66 2.41 -10.28
C ASP A 62 -3.26 1.04 -9.72
N ARG A 63 -4.00 0.02 -10.13
CA ARG A 63 -3.79 -1.35 -9.66
C ARG A 63 -2.38 -1.83 -9.97
N GLU A 64 -1.88 -1.53 -11.17
CA GLU A 64 -0.57 -2.01 -11.60
C GLU A 64 0.55 -1.40 -10.79
N ARG A 65 0.40 -0.15 -10.38
CA ARG A 65 1.37 0.51 -9.51
C ARG A 65 1.41 -0.13 -8.13
N LEU A 66 0.24 -0.46 -7.58
CA LEU A 66 0.16 -1.17 -6.30
C LEU A 66 0.79 -2.56 -6.41
N LEU A 67 0.55 -3.27 -7.51
CA LEU A 67 1.14 -4.58 -7.73
C LEU A 67 2.66 -4.49 -7.84
N ALA A 68 3.17 -3.48 -8.54
CA ALA A 68 4.62 -3.27 -8.66
C ALA A 68 5.24 -3.03 -7.29
N TRP A 69 4.60 -2.20 -6.47
CA TRP A 69 5.06 -1.95 -5.12
C TRP A 69 5.05 -3.24 -4.30
N GLY A 70 3.94 -3.99 -4.37
CA GLY A 70 3.82 -5.25 -3.64
C GLY A 70 4.88 -6.26 -4.02
N ARG A 71 5.18 -6.38 -5.31
CA ARG A 71 6.23 -7.30 -5.78
C ARG A 71 7.59 -6.95 -5.19
N ARG A 72 7.90 -5.67 -5.07
CA ARG A 72 9.18 -5.24 -4.51
C ARG A 72 9.34 -5.61 -3.04
N VAL A 73 8.25 -5.56 -2.30
CA VAL A 73 8.30 -5.87 -0.87
C VAL A 73 7.88 -7.29 -0.54
N GLY A 74 7.61 -8.11 -1.57
CA GLY A 74 7.28 -9.50 -1.36
C GLY A 74 5.84 -9.77 -0.94
N MET A 75 4.91 -8.85 -1.19
CA MET A 75 3.50 -9.05 -0.88
C MET A 75 2.87 -9.99 -1.91
N PRO A 76 2.17 -11.04 -1.48
CA PRO A 76 1.43 -11.89 -2.43
C PRO A 76 0.32 -11.09 -3.08
N GLU A 77 0.18 -11.23 -4.40
CA GLU A 77 -0.86 -10.52 -5.15
C GLU A 77 -2.26 -10.77 -4.60
N THR A 78 -2.48 -11.97 -4.08
CA THR A 78 -3.77 -12.37 -3.51
C THR A 78 -4.21 -11.54 -2.31
N ARG A 79 -3.29 -10.78 -1.71
CA ARG A 79 -3.61 -9.90 -0.59
C ARG A 79 -4.06 -8.50 -1.01
N LEU A 80 -3.94 -8.19 -2.29
CA LEU A 80 -4.44 -6.90 -2.78
C LEU A 80 -5.96 -6.92 -2.73
N GLN A 81 -6.54 -5.92 -2.09
CA GLN A 81 -7.98 -5.85 -1.90
C GLN A 81 -8.61 -4.85 -2.85
N ASP A 82 -9.68 -5.28 -3.48
CA ASP A 82 -10.51 -4.45 -4.33
C ASP A 82 -11.45 -3.64 -3.43
N HIS A 83 -11.38 -2.33 -3.52
CA HIS A 83 -12.16 -1.46 -2.65
C HIS A 83 -12.51 -0.16 -3.38
N PRO A 84 -13.58 -0.16 -4.19
CA PRO A 84 -13.97 1.04 -4.91
C PRO A 84 -14.21 2.20 -3.96
N LEU A 85 -13.79 3.37 -4.39
CA LEU A 85 -13.86 4.56 -3.57
C LEU A 85 -14.55 5.70 -4.32
N LYS A 86 -15.18 6.58 -3.56
CA LYS A 86 -15.79 7.78 -4.11
C LYS A 86 -14.72 8.84 -4.29
N ASP A 87 -14.56 9.31 -5.52
CA ASP A 87 -13.63 10.39 -5.82
C ASP A 87 -14.22 11.69 -5.26
N PRO A 88 -13.54 12.37 -4.35
CA PRO A 88 -14.10 13.58 -3.73
C PRO A 88 -14.21 14.76 -4.66
N ARG A 89 -13.57 14.70 -5.84
CA ARG A 89 -13.63 15.81 -6.81
C ARG A 89 -14.97 15.90 -7.52
N ASP A 90 -15.65 14.76 -7.71
CA ASP A 90 -16.93 14.73 -8.42
C ASP A 90 -17.97 13.84 -7.78
N GLY A 91 -17.60 13.13 -6.70
CA GLY A 91 -18.53 12.25 -6.00
C GLY A 91 -18.82 10.94 -6.71
N ILE A 92 -18.10 10.60 -7.77
CA ILE A 92 -18.32 9.38 -8.51
C ILE A 92 -17.46 8.26 -7.93
N ARG A 93 -18.08 7.08 -7.73
CA ARG A 93 -17.37 5.91 -7.26
C ARG A 93 -16.62 5.26 -8.42
N ARG A 94 -15.34 4.99 -8.20
CA ARG A 94 -14.46 4.40 -9.21
C ARG A 94 -13.66 3.26 -8.60
N PRO A 95 -13.15 2.34 -9.44
CA PRO A 95 -12.30 1.27 -8.95
C PRO A 95 -11.07 1.79 -8.22
N ALA A 96 -10.74 1.14 -7.13
CA ALA A 96 -9.53 1.40 -6.37
C ALA A 96 -9.17 0.13 -5.62
N TRP A 97 -7.93 0.05 -5.17
CA TRP A 97 -7.39 -1.11 -4.47
C TRP A 97 -6.51 -0.63 -3.33
N HIS A 98 -6.26 -1.53 -2.40
CA HIS A 98 -5.30 -1.21 -1.35
C HIS A 98 -4.62 -2.44 -0.81
N TRP A 99 -3.44 -2.21 -0.25
CA TRP A 99 -2.73 -3.16 0.57
C TRP A 99 -2.99 -2.82 2.03
N ASP A 100 -3.26 -3.85 2.85
CA ASP A 100 -3.25 -3.69 4.30
C ASP A 100 -1.82 -3.94 4.77
N LEU A 101 -1.23 -2.94 5.41
CA LEU A 101 0.16 -2.99 5.83
C LEU A 101 0.25 -2.96 7.35
N GLY A 102 1.07 -3.85 7.89
CA GLY A 102 1.33 -3.91 9.33
C GLY A 102 2.65 -4.60 9.58
N GLY A 103 3.17 -4.50 10.80
CA GLY A 103 4.44 -5.11 11.17
C GLY A 103 5.58 -4.66 10.26
N PRO A 104 6.34 -5.62 9.70
CA PRO A 104 7.50 -5.27 8.86
C PRO A 104 7.14 -4.59 7.55
N TYR A 105 5.88 -4.70 7.12
CA TYR A 105 5.43 -4.03 5.88
C TYR A 105 5.02 -2.59 6.10
N LEU A 106 4.96 -2.13 7.35
CA LEU A 106 4.53 -0.76 7.64
C LEU A 106 5.69 0.19 7.36
N PRO A 107 5.55 1.09 6.35
CA PRO A 107 6.64 2.02 6.07
C PRO A 107 6.89 2.96 7.24
N LEU A 108 8.16 3.26 7.48
CA LEU A 108 8.54 4.18 8.55
C LEU A 108 8.20 5.62 8.14
N PRO A 109 7.91 6.49 9.10
CA PRO A 109 7.71 7.91 8.81
C PRO A 109 8.97 8.50 8.17
N ARG A 110 8.74 9.41 7.24
CA ARG A 110 9.85 10.13 6.60
C ARG A 110 10.46 11.17 7.53
#